data_6297548e1a90281cbd51910ec7680921
#
_entry.id   6297548e1a90281cbd51910ec7680921
#
_cell.length_a   1.000
_cell.length_b   1.000
_cell.length_c   1.000
_cell.angle_alpha   90.00
_cell.angle_beta   90.00
_cell.angle_gamma   90.00
#
_symmetry.space_group_name_H-M   'P 1'
#
loop_
_entity.id
_entity.type
_entity.pdbx_description
1 polymer ?
#
loop_
_entity_poly.entity_id
_entity_poly.type
_entity_poly.pdbx_seq_one_letter_code
_entity_poly.pdbx_strand_id
1 'polypeptide(L)'
;MNAMMSTIATPRVMLARPTTSHTRAPRRAVIRAAGGKDKTEAITGVVFQPFEEVAPVLKDTSKSGALNDPRPEHSFARYSTWTETVEAAVNEQINVEYNISYVYHAISTYFDRDNVSLHGIAEYFRNESEEEKSHAQYLIDLQNTRGGRVKFNALVPPEANYDHPEKGDALYAFELALALEKLNYSKLLGLWEVADKNSDAQTTQFIEDMLHEQVKDIKQVSDYVAQLRRIGKGHAVWHWDRALAEGKVDHRAVESPKA
;
A
#
# COMPACT_ATOMS: atom_id res chain seq x y z
N MET A 1 17.18 13.58 54.13
CA MET A 1 18.55 13.22 54.53
C MET A 1 19.08 12.23 53.48
N ASN A 2 20.21 12.59 52.91
CA ASN A 2 21.16 11.90 52.08
C ASN A 2 20.73 11.44 50.65
N ALA A 3 21.15 12.27 49.70
CA ALA A 3 21.38 11.97 48.32
C ALA A 3 22.62 11.05 48.16
N MET A 4 22.56 10.10 47.27
CA MET A 4 23.75 9.46 46.68
C MET A 4 23.78 9.70 45.16
N MET A 5 24.68 10.62 44.79
CA MET A 5 25.13 10.80 43.40
C MET A 5 26.04 9.63 43.04
N SER A 6 25.73 8.96 41.91
CA SER A 6 26.64 8.01 41.27
C SER A 6 27.24 8.69 40.02
N THR A 7 28.53 8.92 40.09
CA THR A 7 29.40 9.47 39.05
C THR A 7 29.74 8.36 38.03
N ILE A 8 29.34 8.54 36.79
CA ILE A 8 29.77 7.66 35.66
C ILE A 8 31.05 8.25 35.07
N ALA A 9 32.13 7.47 35.11
CA ALA A 9 33.42 7.80 34.53
C ALA A 9 33.43 7.55 33.00
N THR A 10 33.85 8.54 32.23
CA THR A 10 34.13 8.44 30.79
C THR A 10 35.50 7.79 30.52
N PRO A 11 35.61 6.88 29.55
CA PRO A 11 36.94 6.34 29.15
C PRO A 11 37.68 7.33 28.24
N ARG A 12 38.92 7.56 28.59
CA ARG A 12 39.94 8.41 27.92
C ARG A 12 40.44 7.67 26.69
N VAL A 13 40.20 8.20 25.47
CA VAL A 13 40.79 7.69 24.22
C VAL A 13 42.25 8.15 24.12
N MET A 14 43.17 7.20 24.04
CA MET A 14 44.61 7.45 23.73
C MET A 14 44.78 7.68 22.24
N LEU A 15 45.25 8.85 21.87
CA LEU A 15 45.71 9.19 20.53
C LEU A 15 47.07 8.57 20.26
N ALA A 16 47.15 7.64 19.32
CA ALA A 16 48.39 7.11 18.77
C ALA A 16 49.00 8.09 17.75
N ARG A 17 50.32 8.33 17.85
CA ARG A 17 51.08 9.19 16.92
C ARG A 17 51.22 8.51 15.56
N PRO A 18 51.14 9.23 14.43
CA PRO A 18 51.41 8.65 13.11
C PRO A 18 52.92 8.52 12.87
N THR A 19 53.35 7.34 12.47
CA THR A 19 54.68 7.08 11.90
C THR A 19 54.67 7.48 10.43
N THR A 20 55.59 8.38 10.07
CA THR A 20 55.81 8.79 8.69
C THR A 20 56.54 7.69 7.92
N SER A 21 55.89 7.03 6.98
CA SER A 21 56.51 6.22 5.95
C SER A 21 56.47 7.00 4.62
N HIS A 22 57.67 7.28 4.10
CA HIS A 22 57.86 7.80 2.76
C HIS A 22 57.45 6.77 1.72
N THR A 23 56.31 6.94 1.09
CA THR A 23 55.98 6.19 -0.13
C THR A 23 56.05 7.10 -1.35
N ARG A 24 56.86 6.65 -2.25
CA ARG A 24 57.19 7.17 -3.59
C ARG A 24 55.92 7.42 -4.39
N ALA A 25 55.80 8.63 -4.95
CA ALA A 25 54.68 9.02 -5.82
C ALA A 25 54.51 8.07 -7.03
N PRO A 26 53.31 7.64 -7.35
CA PRO A 26 53.04 6.86 -8.56
C PRO A 26 53.18 7.75 -9.81
N ARG A 27 53.95 7.25 -10.78
CA ARG A 27 54.11 7.87 -12.08
C ARG A 27 52.73 8.00 -12.75
N ARG A 28 52.37 9.20 -13.17
CA ARG A 28 51.21 9.55 -13.98
C ARG A 28 51.25 8.69 -15.26
N ALA A 29 50.41 7.66 -15.34
CA ALA A 29 50.17 6.92 -16.58
C ALA A 29 49.39 7.86 -17.50
N VAL A 30 49.99 8.29 -18.57
CA VAL A 30 49.30 8.94 -19.70
C VAL A 30 48.53 7.84 -20.42
N ILE A 31 47.24 7.76 -20.15
CA ILE A 31 46.33 6.93 -20.95
C ILE A 31 46.15 7.64 -22.28
N ARG A 32 46.84 7.19 -23.31
CA ARG A 32 46.55 7.53 -24.70
C ARG A 32 45.16 6.93 -25.00
N ALA A 33 44.20 7.77 -25.34
CA ALA A 33 42.93 7.33 -25.89
C ALA A 33 43.22 6.61 -27.23
N ALA A 34 43.16 5.28 -27.20
CA ALA A 34 43.10 4.47 -28.41
C ALA A 34 41.65 4.59 -28.90
N GLY A 35 41.48 5.25 -30.05
CA GLY A 35 40.23 5.23 -30.78
C GLY A 35 39.94 3.83 -31.31
N GLY A 36 39.27 3.03 -30.53
CA GLY A 36 38.63 1.78 -30.92
C GLY A 36 37.13 1.95 -30.70
N LYS A 37 36.36 1.86 -31.78
CA LYS A 37 34.91 1.67 -31.67
C LYS A 37 34.68 0.27 -31.12
N ASP A 38 34.75 0.13 -29.82
CA ASP A 38 34.28 -1.06 -29.12
C ASP A 38 32.77 -0.95 -29.02
N LYS A 39 32.09 -1.59 -29.95
CA LYS A 39 30.66 -1.84 -29.87
C LYS A 39 30.42 -2.91 -28.82
N THR A 40 30.42 -2.54 -27.56
CA THR A 40 29.76 -3.32 -26.53
C THR A 40 28.25 -3.14 -26.74
N GLU A 41 27.67 -3.98 -27.59
CA GLU A 41 26.21 -4.10 -27.66
C GLU A 41 25.72 -4.57 -26.30
N ALA A 42 25.10 -3.68 -25.56
CA ALA A 42 24.46 -4.04 -24.30
C ALA A 42 23.39 -5.09 -24.59
N ILE A 43 23.42 -6.19 -23.88
CA ILE A 43 22.48 -7.32 -24.00
C ILE A 43 21.00 -6.89 -23.84
N THR A 44 20.76 -5.72 -23.25
CA THR A 44 19.42 -5.14 -22.99
C THR A 44 18.99 -4.08 -24.01
N GLY A 45 19.82 -3.70 -24.96
CA GLY A 45 19.53 -2.63 -25.91
C GLY A 45 19.54 -1.20 -25.34
N VAL A 46 19.76 -1.03 -24.04
CA VAL A 46 19.87 0.27 -23.36
C VAL A 46 21.34 0.51 -23.01
N VAL A 47 21.96 1.47 -23.68
CA VAL A 47 23.36 1.86 -23.44
C VAL A 47 23.38 3.17 -22.66
N PHE A 48 23.91 3.16 -21.45
CA PHE A 48 24.13 4.40 -20.69
C PHE A 48 25.29 5.18 -21.29
N GLN A 49 25.04 6.43 -21.65
CA GLN A 49 26.04 7.34 -22.25
C GLN A 49 26.28 8.53 -21.33
N PRO A 50 27.22 8.43 -20.36
CA PRO A 50 27.39 9.42 -19.31
C PRO A 50 27.67 10.83 -19.83
N PHE A 51 28.36 10.98 -20.95
CA PHE A 51 28.64 12.29 -21.54
C PHE A 51 27.44 12.91 -22.25
N GLU A 52 26.54 12.10 -22.77
CA GLU A 52 25.32 12.56 -23.45
C GLU A 52 24.16 12.73 -22.48
N GLU A 53 24.09 11.92 -21.45
CA GLU A 53 22.95 11.91 -20.51
C GLU A 53 23.23 12.71 -19.24
N VAL A 54 24.41 12.58 -18.62
CA VAL A 54 24.74 13.23 -17.34
C VAL A 54 25.36 14.60 -17.52
N ALA A 55 26.26 14.78 -18.49
CA ALA A 55 26.98 16.04 -18.65
C ALA A 55 26.07 17.26 -18.95
N PRO A 56 24.96 17.14 -19.70
CA PRO A 56 24.00 18.23 -19.87
C PRO A 56 23.33 18.61 -18.55
N VAL A 57 22.95 17.62 -17.74
CA VAL A 57 22.31 17.84 -16.43
C VAL A 57 23.24 18.58 -15.46
N LEU A 58 24.53 18.20 -15.44
CA LEU A 58 25.54 18.86 -14.59
C LEU A 58 25.84 20.30 -15.02
N LYS A 59 25.70 20.61 -16.31
CA LYS A 59 25.97 21.96 -16.84
C LYS A 59 24.81 22.92 -16.65
N ASP A 60 23.61 22.41 -16.70
CA ASP A 60 22.42 23.25 -16.63
C ASP A 60 21.24 22.49 -16.01
N THR A 61 21.20 22.48 -14.68
CA THR A 61 20.09 21.88 -13.92
C THR A 61 18.76 22.59 -14.20
N SER A 62 18.79 23.82 -14.74
CA SER A 62 17.58 24.55 -15.11
C SER A 62 16.90 23.99 -16.37
N LYS A 63 17.62 23.18 -17.17
CA LYS A 63 17.09 22.51 -18.36
C LYS A 63 16.55 21.11 -18.11
N SER A 64 16.75 20.55 -16.91
CA SER A 64 16.05 19.31 -16.54
C SER A 64 14.56 19.65 -16.40
N GLY A 65 13.73 19.13 -17.30
CA GLY A 65 12.31 19.48 -17.43
C GLY A 65 11.48 19.38 -16.16
N ALA A 66 12.00 18.66 -15.14
CA ALA A 66 11.35 18.52 -13.84
C ALA A 66 11.39 19.79 -12.98
N LEU A 67 12.42 20.65 -13.14
CA LEU A 67 12.57 21.87 -12.34
C LEU A 67 11.96 23.11 -13.01
N ASN A 68 11.60 23.03 -14.28
CA ASN A 68 11.15 24.16 -15.09
C ASN A 68 9.68 24.09 -15.51
N ASP A 69 8.89 23.18 -14.94
CA ASP A 69 7.45 23.19 -15.20
C ASP A 69 6.86 24.46 -14.55
N PRO A 70 6.37 25.43 -15.32
CA PRO A 70 5.83 26.67 -14.78
C PRO A 70 4.48 26.49 -14.09
N ARG A 71 3.94 25.29 -14.07
CA ARG A 71 2.64 24.98 -13.46
C ARG A 71 2.81 24.75 -11.97
N PRO A 72 2.28 25.62 -11.11
CA PRO A 72 2.42 25.51 -9.65
C PRO A 72 1.72 24.25 -9.07
N GLU A 73 0.82 23.65 -9.84
CA GLU A 73 0.15 22.40 -9.50
C GLU A 73 1.02 21.15 -9.65
N HIS A 74 2.14 21.24 -10.38
CA HIS A 74 3.06 20.13 -10.56
C HIS A 74 4.08 20.04 -9.43
N SER A 75 4.30 18.83 -8.94
CA SER A 75 5.31 18.54 -7.95
C SER A 75 6.67 18.27 -8.60
N PHE A 76 7.75 18.56 -7.90
CA PHE A 76 9.11 18.23 -8.32
C PHE A 76 9.37 16.71 -8.40
N ALA A 77 8.59 15.90 -7.68
CA ALA A 77 8.70 14.44 -7.69
C ALA A 77 8.01 13.79 -8.91
N ARG A 78 7.19 14.53 -9.64
CA ARG A 78 6.42 13.99 -10.77
C ARG A 78 7.33 13.57 -11.91
N TYR A 79 7.20 12.31 -12.35
CA TYR A 79 7.91 11.76 -13.48
C TYR A 79 6.94 11.43 -14.63
N SER A 80 7.45 11.27 -15.85
CA SER A 80 6.66 11.14 -17.07
C SER A 80 5.66 9.97 -17.08
N THR A 81 5.95 8.89 -16.37
CA THR A 81 5.04 7.73 -16.25
C THR A 81 3.85 8.00 -15.31
N TRP A 82 3.97 9.01 -14.42
CA TRP A 82 2.89 9.47 -13.58
C TRP A 82 2.00 10.46 -14.34
N THR A 83 1.20 9.92 -15.24
CA THR A 83 0.30 10.72 -16.10
C THR A 83 -0.93 11.18 -15.32
N GLU A 84 -1.67 12.14 -15.88
CA GLU A 84 -2.96 12.57 -15.33
C GLU A 84 -3.97 11.42 -15.25
N THR A 85 -3.86 10.46 -16.18
CA THR A 85 -4.73 9.27 -16.20
C THR A 85 -4.44 8.34 -15.03
N VAL A 86 -3.15 8.10 -14.72
CA VAL A 86 -2.74 7.28 -13.55
C VAL A 86 -3.14 7.99 -12.26
N GLU A 87 -2.87 9.29 -12.14
CA GLU A 87 -3.28 10.11 -10.99
C GLU A 87 -4.80 10.06 -10.75
N ALA A 88 -5.58 10.18 -11.81
CA ALA A 88 -7.05 10.12 -11.72
C ALA A 88 -7.53 8.73 -11.27
N ALA A 89 -6.95 7.67 -11.81
CA ALA A 89 -7.30 6.29 -11.47
C ALA A 89 -6.94 5.96 -10.01
N VAL A 90 -5.81 6.45 -9.49
CA VAL A 90 -5.46 6.32 -8.07
C VAL A 90 -6.45 7.08 -7.19
N ASN A 91 -6.87 8.29 -7.57
CA ASN A 91 -7.90 9.05 -6.83
C ASN A 91 -9.26 8.34 -6.85
N GLU A 92 -9.60 7.67 -7.94
CA GLU A 92 -10.83 6.85 -8.00
C GLU A 92 -10.74 5.67 -7.02
N GLN A 93 -9.61 4.97 -6.97
CA GLN A 93 -9.42 3.86 -6.05
C GLN A 93 -9.44 4.31 -4.58
N ILE A 94 -8.81 5.42 -4.21
CA ILE A 94 -8.92 6.03 -2.87
C ILE A 94 -10.40 6.20 -2.48
N ASN A 95 -11.24 6.64 -3.40
CA ASN A 95 -12.66 6.81 -3.13
C ASN A 95 -13.40 5.47 -2.98
N VAL A 96 -12.99 4.42 -3.71
CA VAL A 96 -13.54 3.06 -3.56
C VAL A 96 -13.27 2.55 -2.16
N GLU A 97 -12.03 2.59 -1.69
CA GLU A 97 -11.63 2.11 -0.35
C GLU A 97 -12.41 2.85 0.76
N TYR A 98 -12.50 4.18 0.67
CA TYR A 98 -13.29 4.94 1.65
C TYR A 98 -14.80 4.62 1.62
N ASN A 99 -15.38 4.32 0.46
CA ASN A 99 -16.77 3.90 0.39
C ASN A 99 -16.99 2.54 1.06
N ILE A 100 -16.10 1.58 0.84
CA ILE A 100 -16.16 0.24 1.45
C ILE A 100 -15.97 0.36 2.97
N SER A 101 -14.95 1.10 3.41
CA SER A 101 -14.75 1.41 4.83
C SER A 101 -16.02 1.97 5.47
N TYR A 102 -16.69 2.90 4.81
CA TYR A 102 -17.92 3.53 5.35
C TYR A 102 -19.10 2.55 5.43
N VAL A 103 -19.23 1.66 4.45
CA VAL A 103 -20.24 0.58 4.52
C VAL A 103 -19.92 -0.39 5.67
N TYR A 104 -18.69 -0.81 5.83
CA TYR A 104 -18.29 -1.71 6.92
C TYR A 104 -18.47 -1.07 8.30
N HIS A 105 -18.18 0.23 8.42
CA HIS A 105 -18.50 0.97 9.64
C HIS A 105 -20.00 0.97 9.95
N ALA A 106 -20.85 1.17 8.95
CA ALA A 106 -22.30 1.12 9.13
C ALA A 106 -22.80 -0.28 9.53
N ILE A 107 -22.26 -1.34 8.93
CA ILE A 107 -22.56 -2.73 9.30
C ILE A 107 -22.14 -2.97 10.76
N SER A 108 -20.93 -2.56 11.15
CA SER A 108 -20.46 -2.66 12.54
C SER A 108 -21.42 -2.02 13.53
N THR A 109 -21.88 -0.79 13.25
CA THR A 109 -22.81 -0.07 14.13
C THR A 109 -24.19 -0.73 14.21
N TYR A 110 -24.64 -1.40 13.15
CA TYR A 110 -25.90 -2.17 13.16
C TYR A 110 -25.80 -3.36 14.10
N PHE A 111 -24.74 -4.17 14.02
CA PHE A 111 -24.56 -5.36 14.84
C PHE A 111 -24.27 -5.06 16.31
N ASP A 112 -23.78 -3.86 16.61
CA ASP A 112 -23.55 -3.38 18.00
C ASP A 112 -24.80 -2.86 18.70
N ARG A 113 -25.94 -2.78 17.99
CA ARG A 113 -27.21 -2.34 18.61
C ARG A 113 -27.68 -3.30 19.70
N ASP A 114 -28.37 -2.76 20.71
CA ASP A 114 -28.94 -3.51 21.83
C ASP A 114 -29.96 -4.57 21.40
N ASN A 115 -30.68 -4.34 20.29
CA ASN A 115 -31.69 -5.24 19.75
C ASN A 115 -31.14 -6.23 18.71
N VAL A 116 -29.87 -6.16 18.36
CA VAL A 116 -29.15 -7.11 17.48
C VAL A 116 -28.13 -7.90 18.31
N SER A 117 -27.22 -7.22 18.98
CA SER A 117 -26.28 -7.76 19.97
C SER A 117 -25.42 -8.94 19.49
N LEU A 118 -24.84 -8.79 18.30
CA LEU A 118 -23.87 -9.73 17.69
C LEU A 118 -22.49 -9.03 17.65
N HIS A 119 -21.85 -8.97 18.81
CA HIS A 119 -20.66 -8.14 19.02
C HIS A 119 -19.41 -8.69 18.30
N GLY A 120 -19.33 -9.99 18.04
CA GLY A 120 -18.24 -10.58 17.24
C GLY A 120 -18.27 -10.09 15.80
N ILE A 121 -19.47 -10.06 15.20
CA ILE A 121 -19.67 -9.51 13.86
C ILE A 121 -19.42 -8.01 13.85
N ALA A 122 -19.88 -7.28 14.88
CA ALA A 122 -19.66 -5.85 15.00
C ALA A 122 -18.16 -5.51 15.06
N GLU A 123 -17.39 -6.26 15.83
CA GLU A 123 -15.93 -6.08 15.96
C GLU A 123 -15.21 -6.43 14.63
N TYR A 124 -15.59 -7.53 13.98
CA TYR A 124 -15.06 -7.91 12.68
C TYR A 124 -15.21 -6.75 11.68
N PHE A 125 -16.43 -6.26 11.44
CA PHE A 125 -16.65 -5.16 10.48
C PHE A 125 -16.03 -3.83 10.91
N ARG A 126 -15.80 -3.62 12.20
CA ARG A 126 -15.04 -2.44 12.68
C ARG A 126 -13.58 -2.53 12.25
N ASN A 127 -12.98 -3.70 12.39
CA ASN A 127 -11.60 -3.95 12.00
C ASN A 127 -11.44 -3.85 10.48
N GLU A 128 -12.32 -4.48 9.71
CA GLU A 128 -12.33 -4.37 8.25
C GLU A 128 -12.49 -2.92 7.78
N SER A 129 -13.35 -2.13 8.46
CA SER A 129 -13.49 -0.70 8.15
C SER A 129 -12.18 0.09 8.34
N GLU A 130 -11.42 -0.19 9.39
CA GLU A 130 -10.12 0.46 9.61
C GLU A 130 -9.05 -0.06 8.64
N GLU A 131 -9.13 -1.31 8.21
CA GLU A 131 -8.25 -1.90 7.20
C GLU A 131 -8.46 -1.22 5.84
N GLU A 132 -9.70 -1.10 5.36
CA GLU A 132 -10.02 -0.40 4.11
C GLU A 132 -9.60 1.08 4.13
N LYS A 133 -9.73 1.72 5.28
CA LYS A 133 -9.21 3.08 5.47
C LYS A 133 -7.69 3.14 5.39
N SER A 134 -7.00 2.09 5.84
CA SER A 134 -5.55 1.97 5.70
C SER A 134 -5.14 1.74 4.24
N HIS A 135 -5.90 0.96 3.47
CA HIS A 135 -5.71 0.80 2.02
C HIS A 135 -5.84 2.13 1.29
N ALA A 136 -6.87 2.93 1.63
CA ALA A 136 -6.99 4.30 1.11
C ALA A 136 -5.76 5.15 1.46
N GLN A 137 -5.21 5.03 2.68
CA GLN A 137 -4.02 5.77 3.10
C GLN A 137 -2.77 5.35 2.31
N TYR A 138 -2.57 4.06 2.02
CA TYR A 138 -1.45 3.59 1.19
C TYR A 138 -1.50 4.20 -0.22
N LEU A 139 -2.69 4.30 -0.81
CA LEU A 139 -2.88 4.95 -2.11
C LEU A 139 -2.65 6.47 -2.04
N ILE A 140 -3.03 7.12 -0.94
CA ILE A 140 -2.74 8.55 -0.68
C ILE A 140 -1.24 8.78 -0.60
N ASP A 141 -0.52 7.91 0.10
CA ASP A 141 0.93 8.00 0.25
C ASP A 141 1.64 7.77 -1.10
N LEU A 142 1.17 6.81 -1.89
CA LEU A 142 1.62 6.62 -3.27
C LEU A 142 1.41 7.89 -4.10
N GLN A 143 0.19 8.46 -4.08
CA GLN A 143 -0.16 9.68 -4.82
C GLN A 143 0.78 10.83 -4.48
N ASN A 144 1.01 11.07 -3.18
CA ASN A 144 1.91 12.11 -2.69
C ASN A 144 3.37 11.84 -3.05
N THR A 145 3.84 10.61 -2.89
CA THR A 145 5.22 10.20 -3.24
C THR A 145 5.51 10.39 -4.72
N ARG A 146 4.53 10.11 -5.58
CA ARG A 146 4.65 10.25 -7.03
C ARG A 146 4.43 11.70 -7.53
N GLY A 147 4.17 12.65 -6.61
CA GLY A 147 3.94 14.06 -6.93
C GLY A 147 2.58 14.34 -7.58
N GLY A 148 1.61 13.45 -7.34
CA GLY A 148 0.21 13.65 -7.70
C GLY A 148 -0.53 14.55 -6.69
N ARG A 149 -1.82 14.72 -6.90
CA ARG A 149 -2.73 15.47 -6.03
C ARG A 149 -3.88 14.59 -5.59
N VAL A 150 -4.01 14.42 -4.29
CA VAL A 150 -5.15 13.70 -3.72
C VAL A 150 -6.42 14.54 -3.89
N LYS A 151 -7.47 13.90 -4.38
CA LYS A 151 -8.81 14.48 -4.52
C LYS A 151 -9.81 13.58 -3.80
N PHE A 152 -10.40 14.10 -2.75
CA PHE A 152 -11.47 13.41 -2.05
C PHE A 152 -12.80 13.64 -2.76
N ASN A 153 -13.48 12.56 -3.07
CA ASN A 153 -14.81 12.58 -3.69
C ASN A 153 -15.90 12.29 -2.65
N ALA A 154 -17.15 12.49 -3.02
CA ALA A 154 -18.28 12.18 -2.16
C ALA A 154 -18.36 10.67 -1.87
N LEU A 155 -18.75 10.33 -0.64
CA LEU A 155 -19.06 8.97 -0.23
C LEU A 155 -20.56 8.72 -0.35
N VAL A 156 -20.92 7.50 -0.74
CA VAL A 156 -22.33 7.07 -0.81
C VAL A 156 -22.81 6.74 0.61
N PRO A 157 -23.94 7.34 1.09
CA PRO A 157 -24.48 6.96 2.38
C PRO A 157 -24.85 5.47 2.40
N PRO A 158 -24.34 4.67 3.36
CA PRO A 158 -24.67 3.25 3.46
C PRO A 158 -26.08 3.05 4.02
N GLU A 159 -26.60 1.83 3.87
CA GLU A 159 -27.82 1.41 4.53
C GLU A 159 -27.68 1.46 6.06
N ALA A 160 -28.78 1.77 6.74
CA ALA A 160 -28.80 1.78 8.20
C ALA A 160 -29.28 0.46 8.82
N ASN A 161 -29.96 -0.38 8.05
CA ASN A 161 -30.52 -1.65 8.50
C ASN A 161 -30.10 -2.78 7.57
N TYR A 162 -29.67 -3.89 8.18
CA TYR A 162 -29.20 -5.07 7.47
C TYR A 162 -30.05 -6.32 7.77
N ASP A 163 -31.20 -6.16 8.44
CA ASP A 163 -32.12 -7.28 8.63
C ASP A 163 -32.69 -7.74 7.29
N HIS A 164 -32.68 -9.07 7.09
CA HIS A 164 -33.21 -9.66 5.87
C HIS A 164 -34.17 -10.80 6.23
N PRO A 165 -35.46 -10.72 5.79
CA PRO A 165 -36.49 -11.64 6.25
C PRO A 165 -36.21 -13.11 5.91
N GLU A 166 -35.56 -13.38 4.81
CA GLU A 166 -35.29 -14.75 4.36
C GLU A 166 -33.93 -15.26 4.83
N LYS A 167 -32.86 -14.45 4.72
CA LYS A 167 -31.48 -14.86 4.98
C LYS A 167 -31.03 -14.63 6.43
N GLY A 168 -31.64 -13.68 7.09
CA GLY A 168 -31.13 -13.08 8.32
C GLY A 168 -30.08 -12.02 8.05
N ASP A 169 -29.77 -11.26 9.07
CA ASP A 169 -28.88 -10.10 9.03
C ASP A 169 -27.42 -10.48 8.79
N ALA A 170 -26.90 -11.43 9.55
CA ALA A 170 -25.50 -11.87 9.44
C ALA A 170 -25.17 -12.35 8.01
N LEU A 171 -25.94 -13.27 7.46
CA LEU A 171 -25.69 -13.76 6.10
C LEU A 171 -25.81 -12.63 5.07
N TYR A 172 -26.79 -11.76 5.21
CA TYR A 172 -26.99 -10.64 4.29
C TYR A 172 -25.77 -9.68 4.31
N ALA A 173 -25.29 -9.33 5.50
CA ALA A 173 -24.11 -8.44 5.65
C ALA A 173 -22.85 -9.05 5.03
N PHE A 174 -22.58 -10.34 5.25
CA PHE A 174 -21.42 -10.99 4.66
C PHE A 174 -21.55 -11.26 3.15
N GLU A 175 -22.76 -11.45 2.62
CA GLU A 175 -22.97 -11.49 1.17
C GLU A 175 -22.75 -10.11 0.53
N LEU A 176 -23.13 -9.02 1.20
CA LEU A 176 -22.84 -7.67 0.77
C LEU A 176 -21.33 -7.41 0.79
N ALA A 177 -20.65 -7.78 1.89
CA ALA A 177 -19.21 -7.67 1.99
C ALA A 177 -18.51 -8.42 0.84
N LEU A 178 -18.87 -9.67 0.58
CA LEU A 178 -18.31 -10.43 -0.54
C LEU A 178 -18.50 -9.74 -1.90
N ALA A 179 -19.63 -9.08 -2.10
CA ALA A 179 -19.89 -8.33 -3.32
C ALA A 179 -18.99 -7.09 -3.42
N LEU A 180 -18.75 -6.40 -2.29
CA LEU A 180 -17.85 -5.25 -2.22
C LEU A 180 -16.39 -5.63 -2.43
N GLU A 181 -15.92 -6.72 -1.82
CA GLU A 181 -14.56 -7.22 -2.05
C GLU A 181 -14.30 -7.56 -3.53
N LYS A 182 -15.26 -8.20 -4.18
CA LYS A 182 -15.16 -8.49 -5.62
C LYS A 182 -15.21 -7.24 -6.48
N LEU A 183 -15.97 -6.23 -6.07
CA LEU A 183 -15.98 -4.92 -6.75
C LEU A 183 -14.62 -4.26 -6.59
N ASN A 184 -14.05 -4.26 -5.39
CA ASN A 184 -12.73 -3.70 -5.10
C ASN A 184 -11.65 -4.37 -5.95
N TYR A 185 -11.61 -5.70 -5.98
CA TYR A 185 -10.71 -6.45 -6.85
C TYR A 185 -10.81 -6.01 -8.33
N SER A 186 -12.03 -5.83 -8.83
CA SER A 186 -12.29 -5.40 -10.19
C SER A 186 -11.76 -3.98 -10.45
N LYS A 187 -11.86 -3.08 -9.47
CA LYS A 187 -11.37 -1.71 -9.53
C LYS A 187 -9.84 -1.65 -9.48
N LEU A 188 -9.22 -2.44 -8.62
CA LEU A 188 -7.76 -2.58 -8.56
C LEU A 188 -7.19 -3.12 -9.87
N LEU A 189 -7.84 -4.11 -10.52
CA LEU A 189 -7.45 -4.57 -11.84
C LEU A 189 -7.53 -3.45 -12.89
N GLY A 190 -8.58 -2.64 -12.85
CA GLY A 190 -8.71 -1.48 -13.75
C GLY A 190 -7.59 -0.46 -13.53
N LEU A 191 -7.20 -0.19 -12.29
CA LEU A 191 -6.08 0.69 -11.95
C LEU A 191 -4.75 0.09 -12.44
N TRP A 192 -4.55 -1.21 -12.24
CA TRP A 192 -3.37 -1.92 -12.74
C TRP A 192 -3.23 -1.78 -14.27
N GLU A 193 -4.32 -1.99 -15.02
CA GLU A 193 -4.33 -1.82 -16.49
C GLU A 193 -3.99 -0.39 -16.92
N VAL A 194 -4.46 0.62 -16.18
CA VAL A 194 -4.13 2.02 -16.45
C VAL A 194 -2.65 2.28 -16.23
N ALA A 195 -2.07 1.76 -15.14
CA ALA A 195 -0.65 1.89 -14.84
C ALA A 195 0.22 1.20 -15.90
N ASP A 196 -0.13 -0.02 -16.29
CA ASP A 196 0.57 -0.82 -17.31
C ASP A 196 0.58 -0.12 -18.69
N LYS A 197 -0.57 0.38 -19.14
CA LYS A 197 -0.70 1.16 -20.39
C LYS A 197 0.18 2.43 -20.40
N ASN A 198 0.48 2.99 -19.22
CA ASN A 198 1.36 4.13 -19.07
C ASN A 198 2.82 3.74 -18.77
N SER A 199 3.15 2.44 -18.82
CA SER A 199 4.48 1.90 -18.51
C SER A 199 4.96 2.30 -17.12
N ASP A 200 4.06 2.42 -16.14
CA ASP A 200 4.36 2.78 -14.76
C ASP A 200 4.58 1.52 -13.91
N ALA A 201 5.76 0.92 -14.07
CA ALA A 201 6.15 -0.30 -13.38
C ALA A 201 6.08 -0.19 -11.84
N GLN A 202 6.27 1.00 -11.28
CA GLN A 202 6.20 1.21 -9.82
C GLN A 202 4.76 1.07 -9.32
N THR A 203 3.81 1.66 -10.05
CA THR A 203 2.39 1.56 -9.70
C THR A 203 1.84 0.17 -9.97
N THR A 204 2.22 -0.49 -11.09
CA THR A 204 1.79 -1.88 -11.35
C THR A 204 2.22 -2.81 -10.23
N GLN A 205 3.47 -2.76 -9.79
CA GLN A 205 3.96 -3.57 -8.67
C GLN A 205 3.20 -3.27 -7.37
N PHE A 206 2.98 -2.00 -7.06
CA PHE A 206 2.24 -1.60 -5.85
C PHE A 206 0.80 -2.18 -5.85
N ILE A 207 0.12 -2.13 -7.00
CA ILE A 207 -1.24 -2.67 -7.12
C ILE A 207 -1.25 -4.20 -7.11
N GLU A 208 -0.22 -4.87 -7.63
CA GLU A 208 -0.08 -6.34 -7.54
C GLU A 208 -0.02 -6.83 -6.10
N ASP A 209 0.65 -6.10 -5.22
CA ASP A 209 0.68 -6.40 -3.78
C ASP A 209 -0.72 -6.28 -3.16
N MET A 210 -1.48 -5.22 -3.47
CA MET A 210 -2.86 -5.06 -3.02
C MET A 210 -3.78 -6.16 -3.58
N LEU A 211 -3.67 -6.51 -4.87
CA LEU A 211 -4.43 -7.58 -5.49
C LEU A 211 -4.16 -8.94 -4.84
N HIS A 212 -2.93 -9.17 -4.38
CA HIS A 212 -2.57 -10.41 -3.69
C HIS A 212 -3.29 -10.55 -2.34
N GLU A 213 -3.38 -9.48 -1.55
CA GLU A 213 -4.16 -9.48 -0.29
C GLU A 213 -5.66 -9.59 -0.59
N GLN A 214 -6.19 -8.83 -1.56
CA GLN A 214 -7.60 -8.85 -1.94
C GLN A 214 -8.14 -10.24 -2.29
N VAL A 215 -7.31 -11.11 -2.90
CA VAL A 215 -7.70 -12.52 -3.17
C VAL A 215 -7.90 -13.31 -1.88
N LYS A 216 -7.11 -13.03 -0.84
CA LYS A 216 -7.24 -13.67 0.47
C LYS A 216 -8.53 -13.23 1.16
N ASP A 217 -8.83 -11.93 1.12
CA ASP A 217 -10.02 -11.33 1.73
C ASP A 217 -11.29 -11.86 1.07
N ILE A 218 -11.35 -11.90 -0.26
CA ILE A 218 -12.44 -12.55 -1.00
C ILE A 218 -12.62 -14.01 -0.55
N LYS A 219 -11.52 -14.72 -0.36
CA LYS A 219 -11.61 -16.13 0.07
C LYS A 219 -12.12 -16.25 1.50
N GLN A 220 -11.63 -15.42 2.42
CA GLN A 220 -12.07 -15.41 3.82
C GLN A 220 -13.56 -15.09 3.93
N VAL A 221 -14.03 -14.01 3.31
CA VAL A 221 -15.44 -13.62 3.33
C VAL A 221 -16.31 -14.69 2.64
N SER A 222 -15.82 -15.34 1.56
CA SER A 222 -16.51 -16.46 0.92
C SER A 222 -16.71 -17.66 1.86
N ASP A 223 -15.72 -17.97 2.70
CA ASP A 223 -15.81 -19.04 3.68
C ASP A 223 -16.86 -18.69 4.75
N TYR A 224 -16.89 -17.45 5.21
CA TYR A 224 -17.90 -16.98 6.17
C TYR A 224 -19.32 -17.04 5.60
N VAL A 225 -19.51 -16.59 4.36
CA VAL A 225 -20.79 -16.74 3.65
C VAL A 225 -21.21 -18.22 3.56
N ALA A 226 -20.28 -19.12 3.23
CA ALA A 226 -20.58 -20.57 3.14
C ALA A 226 -20.97 -21.17 4.49
N GLN A 227 -20.32 -20.74 5.58
CA GLN A 227 -20.66 -21.16 6.94
C GLN A 227 -22.05 -20.64 7.36
N LEU A 228 -22.29 -19.34 7.18
CA LEU A 228 -23.55 -18.69 7.54
C LEU A 228 -24.75 -19.27 6.77
N ARG A 229 -24.57 -19.63 5.49
CA ARG A 229 -25.59 -20.33 4.71
C ARG A 229 -25.95 -21.71 5.28
N ARG A 230 -24.98 -22.44 5.82
CA ARG A 230 -25.20 -23.77 6.41
C ARG A 230 -25.88 -23.70 7.76
N ILE A 231 -25.54 -22.73 8.59
CA ILE A 231 -26.10 -22.63 9.95
C ILE A 231 -27.49 -21.98 9.97
N GLY A 232 -27.86 -21.25 8.92
CA GLY A 232 -29.13 -20.54 8.83
C GLY A 232 -29.28 -19.44 9.84
N LYS A 233 -30.48 -19.27 10.39
CA LYS A 233 -30.83 -18.20 11.36
C LYS A 233 -30.88 -18.73 12.80
N GLY A 234 -30.85 -17.83 13.75
CA GLY A 234 -31.14 -18.11 15.16
C GLY A 234 -29.92 -18.50 15.96
N HIS A 235 -30.07 -19.46 16.87
CA HIS A 235 -29.07 -19.77 17.91
C HIS A 235 -27.65 -20.13 17.33
N ALA A 236 -27.59 -20.75 16.19
CA ALA A 236 -26.31 -21.10 15.56
C ALA A 236 -25.52 -19.85 15.13
N VAL A 237 -26.19 -18.75 14.75
CA VAL A 237 -25.55 -17.48 14.44
C VAL A 237 -24.91 -16.87 15.69
N TRP A 238 -25.58 -16.96 16.85
CA TRP A 238 -25.00 -16.50 18.11
C TRP A 238 -23.73 -17.28 18.47
N HIS A 239 -23.69 -18.59 18.27
CA HIS A 239 -22.46 -19.38 18.48
C HIS A 239 -21.35 -19.02 17.50
N TRP A 240 -21.71 -18.77 16.25
CA TRP A 240 -20.79 -18.39 15.21
C TRP A 240 -20.19 -16.99 15.49
N ASP A 241 -21.00 -16.02 15.94
CA ASP A 241 -20.57 -14.70 16.38
C ASP A 241 -19.52 -14.79 17.50
N ARG A 242 -19.77 -15.63 18.50
CA ARG A 242 -18.81 -15.88 19.59
C ARG A 242 -17.51 -16.50 19.10
N ALA A 243 -17.60 -17.49 18.20
CA ALA A 243 -16.44 -18.12 17.61
C ALA A 243 -15.63 -17.14 16.74
N LEU A 244 -16.30 -16.23 16.05
CA LEU A 244 -15.66 -15.16 15.28
C LEU A 244 -14.87 -14.21 16.20
N ALA A 245 -15.46 -13.72 17.30
CA ALA A 245 -14.80 -12.91 18.30
C ALA A 245 -13.58 -13.57 18.93
N GLU A 246 -13.59 -14.89 19.04
CA GLU A 246 -12.49 -15.68 19.61
C GLU A 246 -11.44 -16.10 18.56
N GLY A 247 -11.57 -15.66 17.30
CA GLY A 247 -10.70 -16.07 16.19
C GLY A 247 -10.77 -17.56 15.83
N LYS A 248 -11.84 -18.26 16.22
CA LYS A 248 -12.01 -19.72 16.03
C LYS A 248 -12.75 -20.09 14.75
N VAL A 249 -13.28 -19.14 14.02
CA VAL A 249 -13.97 -19.35 12.75
C VAL A 249 -12.98 -19.52 11.61
N ASP A 250 -11.85 -18.85 11.69
CA ASP A 250 -10.77 -18.95 10.71
C ASP A 250 -9.81 -20.11 11.07
N HIS A 251 -9.96 -21.23 10.39
CA HIS A 251 -9.06 -22.39 10.58
C HIS A 251 -7.71 -22.25 9.86
N ARG A 252 -7.44 -21.11 9.21
CA ARG A 252 -6.21 -20.84 8.47
C ARG A 252 -5.15 -20.08 9.24
N ALA A 253 -5.31 -19.89 10.52
CA ALA A 253 -4.20 -19.56 11.42
C ALA A 253 -3.18 -20.72 11.52
N VAL A 254 -3.06 -21.52 10.46
CA VAL A 254 -1.93 -22.42 10.24
C VAL A 254 -0.79 -21.51 9.77
N GLU A 255 0.15 -21.30 10.67
CA GLU A 255 1.40 -20.60 10.46
C GLU A 255 1.92 -20.83 9.03
N SER A 256 2.05 -19.76 8.26
CA SER A 256 2.84 -19.81 7.03
C SER A 256 4.22 -20.37 7.41
N PRO A 257 4.74 -21.40 6.72
CA PRO A 257 6.08 -21.89 7.02
C PRO A 257 7.02 -20.70 6.91
N LYS A 258 7.69 -20.39 8.02
CA LYS A 258 8.74 -19.37 8.02
C LYS A 258 9.80 -19.80 7.01
N ALA A 259 9.92 -19.04 5.93
CA ALA A 259 10.98 -19.21 4.93
C ALA A 259 12.35 -18.87 5.51
#